data_c52732461a6a47ff00bb37f6ca36563e
#
_entry.id   c52732461a6a47ff00bb37f6ca36563e
#
_cell.length_a   1.000
_cell.length_b   1.000
_cell.length_c   1.000
_cell.angle_alpha   90.00
_cell.angle_beta   90.00
_cell.angle_gamma   90.00
#
_symmetry.space_group_name_H-M   'P 1'
#
loop_
_entity.id
_entity.type
_entity.pdbx_description
1 polymer ?
#
loop_
_entity_poly.entity_id
_entity_poly.type
_entity_poly.pdbx_seq_one_letter_code
_entity_poly.pdbx_strand_id
1 'polypeptide(L)'
;MKAVGLITEYNPFHNGHLYHLREAVKMTQADVCIAVMSGNFVQRGEPAMIHKYARCRAAVDCGVNLVVELPSFYALSSAEFFADGAVQVCDALAVSSLVFGSECGELTPLQAAADILVREPDDYRQALKNALATGKTFPQARQEALIHCLKVSGHRA
;
A
#
# COMPACT_ATOMS: atom_id res chain seq x y z
N MET A 1 12.06 -20.06 7.77
CA MET A 1 11.34 -19.75 6.52
C MET A 1 11.04 -18.26 6.54
N LYS A 2 11.49 -17.53 5.53
CA LYS A 2 11.21 -16.09 5.36
C LYS A 2 10.04 -15.93 4.40
N ALA A 3 9.05 -15.12 4.76
CA ALA A 3 7.92 -14.82 3.91
C ALA A 3 7.93 -13.35 3.48
N VAL A 4 7.70 -13.08 2.19
CA VAL A 4 7.45 -11.73 1.68
C VAL A 4 5.96 -11.57 1.39
N GLY A 5 5.37 -10.46 1.85
CA GLY A 5 3.98 -10.09 1.61
C GLY A 5 3.86 -9.06 0.49
N LEU A 6 2.86 -9.24 -0.34
CA LEU A 6 2.43 -8.30 -1.37
C LEU A 6 0.95 -7.96 -1.14
N ILE A 7 0.62 -6.68 -1.10
CA ILE A 7 -0.76 -6.21 -1.02
C ILE A 7 -1.21 -5.87 -2.44
N THR A 8 -2.27 -6.52 -2.93
CA THR A 8 -2.57 -6.52 -4.37
C THR A 8 -4.06 -6.51 -4.67
N GLU A 9 -4.38 -6.19 -5.91
CA GLU A 9 -5.70 -6.38 -6.50
C GLU A 9 -5.67 -7.35 -7.69
N TYR A 10 -4.58 -7.33 -8.47
CA TYR A 10 -4.40 -8.16 -9.67
C TYR A 10 -5.60 -8.11 -10.63
N ASN A 11 -6.03 -6.92 -10.98
CA ASN A 11 -7.29 -6.70 -11.71
C ASN A 11 -7.10 -6.16 -13.15
N PRO A 12 -6.58 -6.95 -14.11
CA PRO A 12 -6.06 -8.33 -14.00
C PRO A 12 -4.60 -8.42 -13.56
N PHE A 13 -4.08 -9.65 -13.37
CA PHE A 13 -2.65 -9.90 -13.23
C PHE A 13 -1.93 -9.63 -14.58
N HIS A 14 -0.80 -8.93 -14.57
CA HIS A 14 -0.04 -8.55 -15.76
C HIS A 14 1.48 -8.55 -15.51
N ASN A 15 2.27 -8.31 -16.55
CA ASN A 15 3.73 -8.37 -16.48
C ASN A 15 4.36 -7.45 -15.42
N GLY A 16 3.76 -6.31 -15.13
CA GLY A 16 4.21 -5.43 -14.04
C GLY A 16 4.08 -6.09 -12.67
N HIS A 17 3.00 -6.85 -12.44
CA HIS A 17 2.83 -7.63 -11.22
C HIS A 17 3.83 -8.78 -11.12
N LEU A 18 4.12 -9.44 -12.24
CA LEU A 18 5.16 -10.48 -12.31
C LEU A 18 6.56 -9.91 -12.00
N TYR A 19 6.86 -8.74 -12.54
CA TYR A 19 8.11 -8.04 -12.23
C TYR A 19 8.22 -7.71 -10.74
N HIS A 20 7.15 -7.11 -10.17
CA HIS A 20 7.08 -6.79 -8.74
C HIS A 20 7.27 -8.02 -7.85
N LEU A 21 6.60 -9.13 -8.18
CA LEU A 21 6.77 -10.41 -7.48
C LEU A 21 8.23 -10.87 -7.47
N ARG A 22 8.87 -10.88 -8.64
CA ARG A 22 10.26 -11.33 -8.80
C ARG A 22 11.24 -10.46 -8.04
N GLU A 23 11.09 -9.14 -8.14
CA GLU A 23 11.93 -8.20 -7.38
C GLU A 23 11.71 -8.32 -5.88
N ALA A 24 10.46 -8.49 -5.43
CA ALA A 24 10.16 -8.69 -4.00
C ALA A 24 10.87 -9.91 -3.42
N VAL A 25 10.77 -11.06 -4.09
CA VAL A 25 11.46 -12.30 -3.65
C VAL A 25 12.99 -12.13 -3.69
N LYS A 26 13.51 -11.52 -4.75
CA LYS A 26 14.96 -11.28 -4.90
C LYS A 26 15.52 -10.34 -3.83
N MET A 27 14.84 -9.21 -3.57
CA MET A 27 15.29 -8.21 -2.60
C MET A 27 15.26 -8.74 -1.16
N THR A 28 14.23 -9.50 -0.82
CA THR A 28 14.03 -10.00 0.55
C THR A 28 14.71 -11.35 0.81
N GLN A 29 15.14 -12.03 -0.24
CA GLN A 29 15.64 -13.42 -0.16
C GLN A 29 14.60 -14.32 0.54
N ALA A 30 13.32 -14.12 0.21
CA ALA A 30 12.22 -14.85 0.83
C ALA A 30 12.09 -16.25 0.24
N ASP A 31 11.75 -17.21 1.11
CA ASP A 31 11.46 -18.60 0.71
C ASP A 31 10.08 -18.74 0.09
N VAL A 32 9.15 -17.87 0.53
CA VAL A 32 7.74 -17.86 0.09
C VAL A 32 7.22 -16.45 -0.13
N CYS A 33 6.34 -16.30 -1.11
CA CYS A 33 5.61 -15.07 -1.39
C CYS A 33 4.13 -15.28 -1.07
N ILE A 34 3.57 -14.37 -0.27
CA ILE A 34 2.16 -14.35 0.12
C ILE A 34 1.53 -13.08 -0.46
N ALA A 35 0.48 -13.22 -1.24
CA ALA A 35 -0.30 -12.09 -1.73
C ALA A 35 -1.59 -11.95 -0.92
N VAL A 36 -1.80 -10.78 -0.31
CA VAL A 36 -3.10 -10.38 0.25
C VAL A 36 -3.85 -9.64 -0.84
N MET A 37 -4.93 -10.23 -1.34
CA MET A 37 -5.60 -9.78 -2.56
C MET A 37 -7.06 -9.43 -2.29
N SER A 38 -7.53 -8.31 -2.84
CA SER A 38 -8.95 -7.96 -2.82
C SER A 38 -9.81 -9.04 -3.47
N GLY A 39 -11.00 -9.28 -2.91
CA GLY A 39 -11.95 -10.28 -3.37
C GLY A 39 -12.69 -9.89 -4.65
N ASN A 40 -14.02 -9.97 -4.63
CA ASN A 40 -14.87 -9.66 -5.79
C ASN A 40 -14.97 -8.16 -6.10
N PHE A 41 -14.59 -7.32 -5.15
CA PHE A 41 -14.56 -5.87 -5.28
C PHE A 41 -13.15 -5.38 -5.00
N VAL A 42 -12.73 -4.37 -5.77
CA VAL A 42 -11.45 -3.69 -5.60
C VAL A 42 -11.64 -2.43 -4.76
N GLN A 43 -10.54 -1.81 -4.36
CA GLN A 43 -10.54 -0.54 -3.66
C GLN A 43 -11.34 0.50 -4.47
N ARG A 44 -12.10 1.34 -3.83
CA ARG A 44 -13.10 2.27 -4.40
C ARG A 44 -14.47 1.67 -4.68
N GLY A 45 -14.68 0.38 -4.38
CA GLY A 45 -16.00 -0.26 -4.47
C GLY A 45 -16.40 -0.73 -5.85
N GLU A 46 -15.48 -0.75 -6.82
CA GLU A 46 -15.75 -1.27 -8.15
C GLU A 46 -15.73 -2.80 -8.17
N PRO A 47 -16.59 -3.46 -8.94
CA PRO A 47 -16.47 -4.89 -9.19
C PRO A 47 -15.15 -5.19 -9.89
N ALA A 48 -14.47 -6.25 -9.48
CA ALA A 48 -13.28 -6.71 -10.17
C ALA A 48 -13.61 -7.14 -11.61
N MET A 49 -12.75 -6.80 -12.57
CA MET A 49 -12.93 -7.15 -13.98
C MET A 49 -12.95 -8.66 -14.22
N ILE A 50 -12.24 -9.43 -13.39
CA ILE A 50 -12.10 -10.87 -13.49
C ILE A 50 -12.38 -11.50 -12.13
N HIS A 51 -13.05 -12.66 -12.15
CA HIS A 51 -13.40 -13.39 -10.94
C HIS A 51 -12.18 -13.69 -10.06
N LYS A 52 -12.33 -13.54 -8.75
CA LYS A 52 -11.23 -13.65 -7.78
C LYS A 52 -10.43 -14.97 -7.91
N TYR A 53 -11.07 -16.11 -8.17
CA TYR A 53 -10.34 -17.37 -8.32
C TYR A 53 -9.48 -17.43 -9.59
N ALA A 54 -9.89 -16.77 -10.67
CA ALA A 54 -9.08 -16.68 -11.88
C ALA A 54 -7.85 -15.76 -11.65
N ARG A 55 -8.03 -14.64 -10.92
CA ARG A 55 -6.93 -13.77 -10.51
C ARG A 55 -5.96 -14.45 -9.56
N CYS A 56 -6.48 -15.17 -8.59
CA CYS A 56 -5.70 -16.01 -7.67
C CYS A 56 -4.89 -17.06 -8.46
N ARG A 57 -5.52 -17.76 -9.39
CA ARG A 57 -4.86 -18.78 -10.23
C ARG A 57 -3.71 -18.18 -11.02
N ALA A 58 -3.94 -17.05 -11.69
CA ALA A 58 -2.90 -16.37 -12.45
C ALA A 58 -1.70 -15.98 -11.58
N ALA A 59 -1.94 -15.50 -10.36
CA ALA A 59 -0.87 -15.15 -9.41
C ALA A 59 -0.07 -16.39 -8.98
N VAL A 60 -0.75 -17.49 -8.65
CA VAL A 60 -0.11 -18.76 -8.23
C VAL A 60 0.67 -19.38 -9.40
N ASP A 61 0.10 -19.42 -10.60
CA ASP A 61 0.77 -19.94 -11.80
C ASP A 61 2.04 -19.10 -12.15
N CYS A 62 2.08 -17.83 -11.70
CA CYS A 62 3.24 -16.95 -11.88
C CYS A 62 4.26 -16.96 -10.70
N GLY A 63 4.02 -17.76 -9.65
CA GLY A 63 4.97 -17.99 -8.57
C GLY A 63 4.62 -17.44 -7.19
N VAL A 64 3.40 -16.90 -7.00
CA VAL A 64 2.88 -16.61 -5.66
C VAL A 64 2.57 -17.94 -4.96
N ASN A 65 3.08 -18.15 -3.74
CA ASN A 65 2.91 -19.40 -3.02
C ASN A 65 1.55 -19.51 -2.31
N LEU A 66 1.01 -18.39 -1.83
CA LEU A 66 -0.28 -18.32 -1.14
C LEU A 66 -0.98 -17.01 -1.49
N VAL A 67 -2.25 -17.11 -1.85
CA VAL A 67 -3.12 -15.92 -2.00
C VAL A 67 -4.17 -15.95 -0.92
N VAL A 68 -4.23 -14.89 -0.12
CA VAL A 68 -5.21 -14.70 0.95
C VAL A 68 -6.16 -13.59 0.55
N GLU A 69 -7.46 -13.83 0.65
CA GLU A 69 -8.46 -12.80 0.35
C GLU A 69 -8.52 -11.76 1.46
N LEU A 70 -8.34 -10.49 1.10
CA LEU A 70 -8.62 -9.39 2.01
C LEU A 70 -10.13 -9.30 2.24
N PRO A 71 -10.61 -9.31 3.50
CA PRO A 71 -12.04 -9.19 3.79
C PRO A 71 -12.66 -7.98 3.09
N SER A 72 -13.86 -8.15 2.54
CA SER A 72 -14.54 -7.12 1.75
C SER A 72 -14.73 -5.80 2.50
N PHE A 73 -14.87 -5.85 3.81
CA PHE A 73 -14.92 -4.65 4.66
C PHE A 73 -13.71 -3.74 4.46
N TYR A 74 -12.50 -4.29 4.43
CA TYR A 74 -11.28 -3.54 4.18
C TYR A 74 -11.11 -3.22 2.69
N ALA A 75 -11.43 -4.17 1.81
CA ALA A 75 -11.25 -4.01 0.37
C ALA A 75 -12.09 -2.85 -0.20
N LEU A 76 -13.30 -2.61 0.34
CA LEU A 76 -14.21 -1.55 -0.08
C LEU A 76 -13.95 -0.19 0.59
N SER A 77 -13.05 -0.14 1.55
CA SER A 77 -12.80 1.04 2.39
C SER A 77 -11.84 2.04 1.72
N SER A 78 -11.50 3.12 2.46
CA SER A 78 -10.47 4.06 2.03
C SER A 78 -9.10 3.37 1.87
N ALA A 79 -8.18 4.01 1.15
CA ALA A 79 -6.84 3.47 0.96
C ALA A 79 -6.11 3.17 2.29
N GLU A 80 -6.36 3.97 3.30
CA GLU A 80 -5.81 3.79 4.65
C GLU A 80 -6.32 2.50 5.30
N PHE A 81 -7.64 2.30 5.34
CA PHE A 81 -8.24 1.08 5.90
C PHE A 81 -7.94 -0.17 5.07
N PHE A 82 -7.86 -0.02 3.74
CA PHE A 82 -7.42 -1.10 2.85
C PHE A 82 -5.99 -1.56 3.23
N ALA A 83 -5.08 -0.61 3.37
CA ALA A 83 -3.69 -0.90 3.74
C ALA A 83 -3.58 -1.49 5.15
N ASP A 84 -4.28 -0.90 6.13
CA ASP A 84 -4.31 -1.37 7.51
C ASP A 84 -4.79 -2.83 7.60
N GLY A 85 -5.95 -3.15 7.00
CA GLY A 85 -6.46 -4.52 7.00
C GLY A 85 -5.53 -5.51 6.31
N ALA A 86 -4.90 -5.10 5.21
CA ALA A 86 -3.96 -5.97 4.51
C ALA A 86 -2.65 -6.19 5.30
N VAL A 87 -2.16 -5.17 6.00
CA VAL A 87 -1.00 -5.28 6.90
C VAL A 87 -1.32 -6.20 8.08
N GLN A 88 -2.51 -6.07 8.68
CA GLN A 88 -2.94 -6.97 9.76
C GLN A 88 -2.99 -8.44 9.31
N VAL A 89 -3.45 -8.71 8.09
CA VAL A 89 -3.42 -10.08 7.52
C VAL A 89 -1.97 -10.55 7.34
N CYS A 90 -1.08 -9.70 6.84
CA CYS A 90 0.35 -10.04 6.71
C CYS A 90 0.99 -10.33 8.07
N ASP A 91 0.67 -9.54 9.09
CA ASP A 91 1.17 -9.73 10.46
C ASP A 91 0.67 -11.05 11.07
N ALA A 92 -0.63 -11.34 10.95
CA ALA A 92 -1.22 -12.60 11.40
C ALA A 92 -0.61 -13.84 10.73
N LEU A 93 -0.09 -13.69 9.50
CA LEU A 93 0.61 -14.73 8.75
C LEU A 93 2.12 -14.76 9.04
N ALA A 94 2.60 -13.94 9.97
CA ALA A 94 4.02 -13.79 10.32
C ALA A 94 4.91 -13.50 9.09
N VAL A 95 4.43 -12.64 8.19
CA VAL A 95 5.20 -12.16 7.04
C VAL A 95 6.42 -11.39 7.53
N SER A 96 7.61 -11.77 7.05
CA SER A 96 8.87 -11.18 7.51
C SER A 96 9.17 -9.82 6.88
N SER A 97 8.67 -9.58 5.68
CA SER A 97 8.91 -8.38 4.89
C SER A 97 7.71 -8.04 4.03
N LEU A 98 7.35 -6.76 3.95
CA LEU A 98 6.34 -6.25 3.04
C LEU A 98 7.05 -5.47 1.92
N VAL A 99 6.72 -5.76 0.67
CA VAL A 99 7.28 -5.05 -0.49
C VAL A 99 6.16 -4.39 -1.29
N PHE A 100 6.36 -3.12 -1.61
CA PHE A 100 5.44 -2.33 -2.42
C PHE A 100 6.22 -1.46 -3.41
N GLY A 101 5.57 -1.07 -4.50
CA GLY A 101 6.13 -0.15 -5.46
C GLY A 101 5.98 1.30 -5.03
N SER A 102 6.98 2.14 -5.29
CA SER A 102 6.89 3.59 -5.17
C SER A 102 7.63 4.27 -6.33
N GLU A 103 7.24 5.49 -6.67
CA GLU A 103 7.89 6.23 -7.76
C GLU A 103 9.34 6.61 -7.45
N CYS A 104 9.64 6.94 -6.18
CA CYS A 104 10.99 7.31 -5.77
C CYS A 104 11.90 6.10 -5.46
N GLY A 105 11.33 4.92 -5.19
CA GLY A 105 12.08 3.73 -4.84
C GLY A 105 12.83 3.80 -3.49
N GLU A 106 12.64 4.86 -2.72
CA GLU A 106 13.32 5.10 -1.45
C GLU A 106 12.33 5.03 -0.27
N LEU A 107 12.71 4.32 0.78
CA LEU A 107 11.86 4.14 1.96
C LEU A 107 11.94 5.34 2.93
N THR A 108 13.10 5.97 3.06
CA THR A 108 13.34 7.04 4.03
C THR A 108 12.36 8.23 3.90
N PRO A 109 12.14 8.82 2.70
CA PRO A 109 11.17 9.91 2.57
C PRO A 109 9.73 9.45 2.84
N LEU A 110 9.38 8.21 2.52
CA LEU A 110 8.06 7.65 2.80
C LEU A 110 7.84 7.46 4.30
N GLN A 111 8.85 7.00 5.04
CA GLN A 111 8.79 6.89 6.50
C GLN A 111 8.66 8.26 7.17
N ALA A 112 9.43 9.25 6.72
CA ALA A 112 9.33 10.61 7.24
C ALA A 112 7.92 11.20 7.01
N ALA A 113 7.34 10.97 5.84
CA ALA A 113 5.97 11.38 5.54
C ALA A 113 4.94 10.65 6.41
N ALA A 114 5.09 9.34 6.58
CA ALA A 114 4.22 8.54 7.44
C ALA A 114 4.29 8.99 8.90
N ASP A 115 5.47 9.27 9.42
CA ASP A 115 5.66 9.78 10.79
C ASP A 115 4.92 11.10 11.03
N ILE A 116 4.96 12.03 10.07
CA ILE A 116 4.21 13.29 10.16
C ILE A 116 2.70 13.02 10.17
N LEU A 117 2.24 12.13 9.29
CA LEU A 117 0.80 11.82 9.17
C LEU A 117 0.25 11.09 10.39
N VAL A 118 1.06 10.24 11.04
CA VAL A 118 0.65 9.52 12.26
C VAL A 118 0.66 10.42 13.49
N ARG A 119 1.67 11.29 13.60
CA ARG A 119 1.83 12.16 14.79
C ARG A 119 1.03 13.45 14.70
N GLU A 120 0.71 13.89 13.48
CA GLU A 120 0.03 15.15 13.21
C GLU A 120 0.57 16.31 14.07
N PRO A 121 1.85 16.68 13.96
CA PRO A 121 2.42 17.76 14.77
C PRO A 121 1.68 19.08 14.54
N ASP A 122 1.78 20.01 15.48
CA ASP A 122 1.03 21.26 15.45
C ASP A 122 1.29 22.06 14.16
N ASP A 123 2.52 22.08 13.68
CA ASP A 123 2.90 22.74 12.42
C ASP A 123 2.14 22.13 11.22
N TYR A 124 1.99 20.79 11.20
CA TYR A 124 1.22 20.10 10.17
C TYR A 124 -0.26 20.46 10.24
N ARG A 125 -0.87 20.40 11.43
CA ARG A 125 -2.28 20.75 11.65
C ARG A 125 -2.57 22.20 11.26
N GLN A 126 -1.65 23.11 11.60
CA GLN A 126 -1.81 24.53 11.24
C GLN A 126 -1.67 24.77 9.74
N ALA A 127 -0.68 24.14 9.09
CA ALA A 127 -0.49 24.23 7.64
C ALA A 127 -1.70 23.66 6.87
N LEU A 128 -2.23 22.50 7.32
CA LEU A 128 -3.42 21.87 6.74
C LEU A 128 -4.64 22.79 6.86
N LYS A 129 -4.87 23.35 8.06
CA LYS A 129 -5.98 24.28 8.30
C LYS A 129 -5.88 25.53 7.43
N ASN A 130 -4.71 26.09 7.30
CA ASN A 130 -4.45 27.27 6.45
C ASN A 130 -4.72 26.94 4.97
N ALA A 131 -4.24 25.80 4.48
CA ALA A 131 -4.46 25.38 3.11
C ALA A 131 -5.96 25.15 2.80
N LEU A 132 -6.70 24.51 3.73
CA LEU A 132 -8.14 24.33 3.60
C LEU A 132 -8.90 25.66 3.59
N ALA A 133 -8.48 26.65 4.39
CA ALA A 133 -9.08 27.96 4.43
C ALA A 133 -8.94 28.76 3.10
N THR A 134 -7.97 28.38 2.24
CA THR A 134 -7.82 28.94 0.89
C THR A 134 -8.72 28.29 -0.17
N GLY A 135 -9.62 27.36 0.22
CA GLY A 135 -10.54 26.67 -0.68
C GLY A 135 -9.94 25.47 -1.41
N LYS A 136 -8.77 24.97 -1.00
CA LYS A 136 -8.16 23.76 -1.56
C LYS A 136 -8.95 22.50 -1.15
N THR A 137 -8.93 21.49 -2.01
CA THR A 137 -9.49 20.18 -1.64
C THR A 137 -8.62 19.53 -0.56
N PHE A 138 -9.21 18.64 0.23
CA PHE A 138 -8.47 17.95 1.31
C PHE A 138 -7.18 17.26 0.82
N PRO A 139 -7.14 16.53 -0.31
CA PRO A 139 -5.90 15.95 -0.82
C PRO A 139 -4.82 16.99 -1.13
N GLN A 140 -5.20 18.11 -1.74
CA GLN A 140 -4.26 19.21 -2.05
C GLN A 140 -3.72 19.88 -0.79
N ALA A 141 -4.61 20.18 0.17
CA ALA A 141 -4.23 20.78 1.44
C ALA A 141 -3.31 19.84 2.27
N ARG A 142 -3.62 18.55 2.29
CA ARG A 142 -2.81 17.51 2.95
C ARG A 142 -1.41 17.42 2.34
N GLN A 143 -1.33 17.40 1.01
CA GLN A 143 -0.04 17.36 0.30
C GLN A 143 0.82 18.61 0.62
N GLU A 144 0.24 19.78 0.60
CA GLU A 144 0.95 21.04 0.90
C GLU A 144 1.45 21.09 2.34
N ALA A 145 0.61 20.70 3.30
CA ALA A 145 0.99 20.62 4.70
C ALA A 145 2.13 19.62 4.95
N LEU A 146 2.08 18.47 4.27
CA LEU A 146 3.13 17.46 4.35
C LEU A 146 4.47 17.98 3.80
N ILE A 147 4.44 18.59 2.61
CA ILE A 147 5.64 19.19 1.99
C ILE A 147 6.23 20.29 2.89
N HIS A 148 5.37 21.12 3.50
CA HIS A 148 5.81 22.16 4.45
C HIS A 148 6.59 21.55 5.61
N CYS A 149 6.04 20.54 6.27
CA CYS A 149 6.67 19.87 7.42
C CYS A 149 7.95 19.13 7.05
N LEU A 150 7.99 18.44 5.91
CA LEU A 150 9.19 17.76 5.43
C LEU A 150 10.36 18.75 5.19
N LYS A 151 10.08 19.91 4.63
CA LYS A 151 11.08 20.96 4.43
C LYS A 151 11.62 21.52 5.75
N VAL A 152 10.73 21.76 6.73
CA VAL A 152 11.10 22.24 8.07
C VAL A 152 11.95 21.20 8.80
N SER A 153 11.65 19.91 8.63
CA SER A 153 12.39 18.79 9.24
C SER A 153 13.72 18.45 8.55
N GLY A 154 14.11 19.19 7.50
CA GLY A 154 15.36 18.98 6.76
C GLY A 154 15.35 17.78 5.81
N HIS A 155 14.21 17.16 5.57
CA HIS A 155 14.04 16.12 4.58
C HIS A 155 13.75 16.75 3.22
N ARG A 156 14.52 16.40 2.18
CA ARG A 156 14.22 16.81 0.80
C ARG A 156 12.93 16.13 0.36
N ALA A 157 11.95 16.95 -0.02
CA ALA A 157 10.71 16.51 -0.63
C ALA A 157 10.93 16.09 -2.09
#